data_b4e3f452f2dd4fa0eeb731019aacaad3
#
_entry.id   b4e3f452f2dd4fa0eeb731019aacaad3
#
_cell.length_a   1.000
_cell.length_b   1.000
_cell.length_c   1.000
_cell.angle_alpha   90.00
_cell.angle_beta   90.00
_cell.angle_gamma   90.00
#
_symmetry.space_group_name_H-M   'P 1'
#
loop_
_entity.id
_entity.type
_entity.pdbx_description
1 polymer ?
#
loop_
_entity_poly.entity_id
_entity_poly.type
_entity_poly.pdbx_seq_one_letter_code
_entity_poly.pdbx_strand_id
1 'polypeptide(L)'
;MEYRPLGRSGLKVSALSLGTMTFGEQNDQAEAFAQLDMARDAGINFIDAAELYPITPKAETQGRTEEIIGAWLKSRGRPDDWVIATKVVGPSPGMP
;
A
#
# COMPACT_ATOMS: atom_id res chain seq x y z
N MET A 1 8.93 3.32 17.03
CA MET A 1 9.01 3.78 15.61
C MET A 1 9.30 5.27 15.57
N GLU A 2 10.24 5.66 14.74
CA GLU A 2 10.55 7.07 14.53
C GLU A 2 9.65 7.66 13.45
N TYR A 3 9.15 8.88 13.64
CA TYR A 3 8.31 9.58 12.69
C TYR A 3 8.98 10.86 12.21
N ARG A 4 8.81 11.19 10.95
CA ARG A 4 9.45 12.33 10.31
C ARG A 4 8.44 13.14 9.50
N PRO A 5 8.63 14.45 9.37
CA PRO A 5 7.77 15.24 8.49
C PRO A 5 7.94 14.81 7.03
N LEU A 6 6.82 14.74 6.31
CA LEU A 6 6.86 14.49 4.87
C LEU A 6 6.94 15.83 4.16
N GLY A 7 8.17 16.33 4.01
CA GLY A 7 8.40 17.65 3.42
C GLY A 7 7.64 18.74 4.18
N ARG A 8 6.93 19.56 3.45
CA ARG A 8 6.13 20.69 4.00
C ARG A 8 4.63 20.39 4.01
N SER A 9 4.26 19.12 3.87
CA SER A 9 2.85 18.75 3.75
C SER A 9 2.07 18.83 5.06
N GLY A 10 2.75 18.88 6.19
CA GLY A 10 2.11 18.80 7.50
C GLY A 10 1.86 17.36 7.95
N LEU A 11 2.18 16.38 7.12
CA LEU A 11 2.04 14.97 7.46
C LEU A 11 3.29 14.45 8.14
N LYS A 12 3.11 13.54 9.09
CA LYS A 12 4.22 12.81 9.71
C LYS A 12 4.13 11.35 9.33
N VAL A 13 5.24 10.82 8.82
CA VAL A 13 5.30 9.43 8.37
C VAL A 13 6.36 8.67 9.15
N SER A 14 6.13 7.38 9.33
CA SER A 14 7.11 6.50 9.96
C SER A 14 8.39 6.45 9.11
N ALA A 15 9.54 6.29 9.78
CA ALA A 15 10.83 6.18 9.10
C ALA A 15 10.88 4.98 8.17
N LEU A 16 10.09 3.93 8.48
CA LEU A 16 9.92 2.77 7.63
C LEU A 16 8.56 2.83 6.96
N SER A 17 8.48 2.43 5.70
CA SER A 17 7.22 2.30 4.99
C SER A 17 7.00 0.85 4.58
N LEU A 18 5.74 0.47 4.37
CA LEU A 18 5.40 -0.84 3.87
C LEU A 18 5.14 -0.76 2.38
N GLY A 19 5.96 -1.47 1.57
CA GLY A 19 5.70 -1.63 0.15
C GLY A 19 4.68 -2.74 -0.08
N THR A 20 3.85 -2.59 -1.10
CA THR A 20 2.73 -3.51 -1.35
C THR A 20 2.73 -4.10 -2.76
N MET A 21 3.83 -4.02 -3.48
CA MET A 21 3.88 -4.43 -4.88
C MET A 21 3.68 -5.93 -5.11
N THR A 22 3.70 -6.75 -4.06
CA THR A 22 3.48 -8.20 -4.16
C THR A 22 2.07 -8.62 -3.78
N PHE A 23 1.26 -7.71 -3.23
CA PHE A 23 -0.09 -8.03 -2.79
C PHE A 23 -1.00 -8.33 -3.97
N GLY A 24 -1.55 -9.52 -4.00
CA GLY A 24 -2.45 -9.95 -5.05
C GLY A 24 -1.81 -10.88 -6.09
N GLU A 25 -0.52 -11.13 -6.00
CA GLU A 25 0.18 -12.09 -6.84
C GLU A 25 1.07 -13.01 -6.01
N GLN A 26 2.18 -12.50 -5.47
CA GLN A 26 3.06 -13.29 -4.62
C GLN A 26 2.46 -13.51 -3.23
N ASN A 27 1.69 -12.54 -2.75
CA ASN A 27 0.96 -12.64 -1.50
C ASN A 27 -0.53 -12.62 -1.77
N ASP A 28 -1.28 -13.55 -1.17
CA ASP A 28 -2.74 -13.53 -1.23
C ASP A 28 -3.31 -12.52 -0.23
N GLN A 29 -4.64 -12.38 -0.22
CA GLN A 29 -5.28 -11.41 0.66
C GLN A 29 -5.01 -11.69 2.14
N ALA A 30 -5.01 -12.95 2.56
CA ALA A 30 -4.75 -13.30 3.96
C ALA A 30 -3.33 -12.93 4.37
N GLU A 31 -2.35 -13.21 3.52
CA GLU A 31 -0.96 -12.83 3.79
C GLU A 31 -0.77 -11.31 3.81
N ALA A 32 -1.41 -10.62 2.87
CA ALA A 32 -1.37 -9.16 2.82
C ALA A 32 -2.01 -8.55 4.08
N PHE A 33 -3.13 -9.09 4.51
CA PHE A 33 -3.80 -8.62 5.74
C PHE A 33 -2.91 -8.82 6.97
N ALA A 34 -2.21 -9.96 7.05
CA ALA A 34 -1.28 -10.23 8.15
C ALA A 34 -0.14 -9.20 8.17
N GLN A 35 0.39 -8.84 6.99
CA GLN A 35 1.45 -7.84 6.89
C GLN A 35 0.94 -6.45 7.28
N LEU A 36 -0.26 -6.08 6.85
CA LEU A 36 -0.85 -4.79 7.19
C LEU A 36 -1.14 -4.69 8.69
N ASP A 37 -1.64 -5.76 9.29
CA ASP A 37 -1.88 -5.81 10.74
C ASP A 37 -0.56 -5.66 11.50
N MET A 38 0.49 -6.35 11.07
CA MET A 38 1.81 -6.28 11.69
C MET A 38 2.41 -4.88 11.55
N ALA A 39 2.26 -4.27 10.38
CA ALA A 39 2.76 -2.92 10.14
C ALA A 39 2.08 -1.92 11.07
N ARG A 40 0.74 -2.03 11.21
CA ARG A 40 -0.01 -1.17 12.13
C ARG A 40 0.48 -1.34 13.56
N ASP A 41 0.65 -2.58 14.00
CA ASP A 41 1.08 -2.87 15.37
C ASP A 41 2.51 -2.39 15.63
N ALA A 42 3.35 -2.37 14.60
CA ALA A 42 4.73 -1.85 14.71
C ALA A 42 4.82 -0.33 14.61
N GLY A 43 3.72 0.36 14.36
CA GLY A 43 3.70 1.81 14.27
C GLY A 43 4.03 2.36 12.88
N ILE A 44 4.10 1.51 11.85
CA ILE A 44 4.28 1.95 10.47
C ILE A 44 2.96 2.58 10.03
N ASN A 45 3.03 3.82 9.55
CA ASN A 45 1.85 4.54 9.09
C ASN A 45 1.94 4.99 7.63
N PHE A 46 2.98 4.59 6.92
CA PHE A 46 3.21 4.98 5.53
C PHE A 46 3.16 3.74 4.65
N ILE A 47 2.15 3.66 3.79
CA ILE A 47 1.90 2.51 2.92
C ILE A 47 2.12 2.97 1.48
N ASP A 48 3.02 2.29 0.76
CA ASP A 48 3.35 2.60 -0.63
C ASP A 48 2.62 1.64 -1.56
N ALA A 49 1.76 2.18 -2.43
CA ALA A 49 0.96 1.40 -3.37
C ALA A 49 1.06 2.02 -4.77
N ALA A 50 0.39 1.42 -5.75
CA ALA A 50 0.26 1.96 -7.09
C ALA A 50 -0.93 1.30 -7.79
N GLU A 51 -1.53 2.00 -8.75
CA GLU A 51 -2.70 1.46 -9.46
C GLU A 51 -2.39 0.21 -10.26
N LEU A 52 -1.16 0.06 -10.77
CA LEU A 52 -0.76 -1.12 -11.53
C LEU A 52 -0.22 -2.26 -10.68
N TYR A 53 -0.06 -2.06 -9.37
CA TYR A 53 0.41 -3.17 -8.53
C TYR A 53 -0.65 -4.30 -8.50
N PRO A 54 -0.27 -5.56 -8.40
CA PRO A 54 1.09 -6.05 -8.08
C PRO A 54 2.02 -6.09 -9.29
N ILE A 55 3.29 -6.19 -9.01
CA ILE A 55 4.36 -6.36 -9.99
C ILE A 55 4.55 -7.87 -10.23
N THR A 56 4.71 -8.35 -11.45
CA THR A 56 4.74 -7.63 -12.72
C THR A 56 3.31 -7.32 -13.17
N PRO A 57 3.06 -6.14 -13.79
CA PRO A 57 1.69 -5.79 -14.18
C PRO A 57 1.11 -6.77 -15.20
N LYS A 58 -0.12 -7.22 -14.95
CA LYS A 58 -0.88 -8.10 -15.85
C LYS A 58 -2.32 -7.60 -15.89
N ALA A 59 -2.99 -7.81 -17.00
CA ALA A 59 -4.40 -7.41 -17.12
C ALA A 59 -5.26 -8.06 -16.04
N GLU A 60 -4.95 -9.30 -15.65
CA GLU A 60 -5.72 -10.06 -14.67
C GLU A 60 -5.52 -9.58 -13.24
N THR A 61 -4.36 -8.97 -12.93
CA THR A 61 -4.01 -8.63 -11.55
C THR A 61 -3.86 -7.14 -11.27
N GLN A 62 -3.80 -6.29 -12.32
CA GLN A 62 -3.63 -4.86 -12.10
C GLN A 62 -4.76 -4.30 -11.22
N GLY A 63 -4.41 -3.44 -10.27
CA GLY A 63 -5.36 -2.88 -9.33
C GLY A 63 -5.65 -3.76 -8.13
N ARG A 64 -5.16 -4.99 -8.11
CA ARG A 64 -5.43 -5.96 -7.05
C ARG A 64 -4.88 -5.50 -5.71
N THR A 65 -3.70 -4.89 -5.71
CA THR A 65 -3.08 -4.38 -4.49
C THR A 65 -3.95 -3.31 -3.83
N GLU A 66 -4.46 -2.35 -4.60
CA GLU A 66 -5.33 -1.31 -4.07
C GLU A 66 -6.64 -1.89 -3.57
N GLU A 67 -7.19 -2.89 -4.24
CA GLU A 67 -8.40 -3.58 -3.79
C GLU A 67 -8.19 -4.26 -2.44
N ILE A 68 -7.05 -4.94 -2.27
CA ILE A 68 -6.72 -5.63 -1.02
C ILE A 68 -6.55 -4.61 0.12
N ILE A 69 -5.83 -3.52 -0.13
CA ILE A 69 -5.65 -2.47 0.88
C ILE A 69 -7.02 -1.87 1.25
N GLY A 70 -7.86 -1.61 0.26
CA GLY A 70 -9.20 -1.11 0.50
C GLY A 70 -10.05 -2.05 1.33
N ALA A 71 -9.97 -3.34 1.06
CA ALA A 71 -10.68 -4.36 1.85
C ALA A 71 -10.19 -4.39 3.30
N TRP A 72 -8.87 -4.23 3.51
CA TRP A 72 -8.32 -4.18 4.85
C TRP A 72 -8.82 -2.96 5.62
N LEU A 73 -8.81 -1.79 4.97
CA LEU A 73 -9.31 -0.55 5.59
C LEU A 73 -10.78 -0.68 5.96
N LYS A 74 -11.58 -1.31 5.12
CA LYS A 74 -12.99 -1.53 5.38
C LYS A 74 -13.19 -2.50 6.55
N SER A 75 -12.36 -3.52 6.63
CA SER A 75 -12.46 -4.57 7.65
C SER A 75 -11.99 -4.10 9.03
N ARG A 76 -10.89 -3.33 9.09
CA ARG A 76 -10.24 -2.91 10.35
C ARG A 76 -10.55 -1.48 10.76
N GLY A 77 -11.09 -0.68 9.85
CA GLY A 77 -11.16 0.76 10.03
C GLY A 77 -9.82 1.40 9.72
N ARG A 78 -9.85 2.57 9.07
CA ARG A 78 -8.62 3.27 8.73
C ARG A 78 -8.04 3.94 9.97
N PRO A 79 -6.78 3.67 10.35
CA PRO A 79 -6.12 4.45 11.40
C PRO A 79 -6.02 5.92 10.98
N ASP A 80 -6.30 6.83 11.91
CA ASP A 80 -6.38 8.27 11.60
C ASP A 80 -5.08 8.85 11.07
N ASP A 81 -3.94 8.31 11.49
CA ASP A 81 -2.63 8.82 11.14
C ASP A 81 -2.00 8.12 9.93
N TRP A 82 -2.72 7.20 9.27
CA TRP A 82 -2.17 6.48 8.13
C TRP A 82 -2.11 7.35 6.89
N VAL A 83 -0.98 7.24 6.18
CA VAL A 83 -0.73 7.90 4.90
C VAL A 83 -0.55 6.80 3.85
N ILE A 84 -1.43 6.76 2.87
CA ILE A 84 -1.38 5.79 1.79
C ILE A 84 -1.00 6.54 0.52
N ALA A 85 0.20 6.26 0.02
CA ALA A 85 0.67 6.85 -1.23
C ALA A 85 0.39 5.89 -2.37
N THR A 86 -0.24 6.38 -3.42
CA THR A 86 -0.43 5.59 -4.65
C THR A 86 0.13 6.36 -5.83
N LYS A 87 0.18 5.71 -6.99
CA LYS A 87 0.78 6.26 -8.19
C LYS A 87 -0.14 6.00 -9.36
N VAL A 88 -0.27 6.98 -10.24
CA VAL A 88 -1.02 6.84 -11.49
C VAL A 88 -0.01 6.55 -12.60
N VAL A 89 -0.28 5.51 -13.39
CA VAL A 89 0.63 5.13 -14.47
C VAL A 89 0.55 6.14 -15.61
N GLY A 90 1.71 6.48 -16.16
CA GLY A 90 1.77 7.26 -17.38
C GLY A 90 1.60 6.38 -18.62
N PRO A 91 1.53 7.00 -19.83
CA PRO A 91 1.47 6.22 -21.07
C PRO A 91 2.69 5.32 -21.18
N SER A 92 2.45 4.03 -21.42
CA SER A 92 3.53 3.05 -21.52
C SER A 92 3.13 1.95 -22.50
N PRO A 93 3.72 1.93 -23.70
CA PRO A 93 3.42 0.87 -24.66
C PRO A 93 3.68 -0.52 -24.05
N GLY A 94 2.76 -1.45 -24.26
CA GLY A 94 2.88 -2.81 -23.76
C GLY A 94 2.38 -3.02 -22.33
N MET A 95 1.93 -1.98 -21.66
CA MET A 95 1.29 -2.11 -20.36
C MET A 95 -0.19 -2.47 -20.52
N PRO A 96 -0.75 -3.27 -19.57
CA PRO A 96 -2.17 -3.61 -19.62
C PRO A 96 -3.07 -2.40 -19.45
#